data_231a013fc6577668b6f5a4b1e60614a4
#
_entry.id   231a013fc6577668b6f5a4b1e60614a4
#
_cell.length_a   1.000
_cell.length_b   1.000
_cell.length_c   1.000
_cell.angle_alpha   90.00
_cell.angle_beta   90.00
_cell.angle_gamma   90.00
#
_symmetry.space_group_name_H-M   'P 1'
#
loop_
_entity.id
_entity.type
_entity.pdbx_description
1 polymer ?
#
loop_
_entity_poly.entity_id
_entity_poly.type
_entity_poly.pdbx_seq_one_letter_code
_entity_poly.pdbx_strand_id
1 'polypeptide(L)'
;MKQIYFAGGCFWGTEHYIGSFEGVIETETGYANGDLADPTYEQVYTDRTGHVECVKVSYDDGIISLATLCRLFFRSINPLSINRQGNDCGTRYRTGIYWTDEADRADVEKVYDEVQQAYGEPLAVEKWPLKSFYPAEEYHQDYLVKNPEGYCHLSLSTLRMAKEYAEVIRNLIAASDKEKKIVLPRFFKTGKGEYGEGDKFLGVTVPKTRKVAKAHKEASYELIEALLESEWHECRLCALLILIEKYKKEPEPAVRFYLTHLKGVNNWDLVDLSAPYILGAHLVRNPDHGVLYTLAQSPVMWEQRISVVSTLMLIRHCRFSDTMKLAEIFLETKHDLMQKAVGWMLREIGKRDKELLVSFLNTHKDQMPRTTLRYAIEKFTAEERQELIQRKHKTDKTRK
;
A
#
# COMPACT_ATOMS: atom_id res chain seq x y z
N MET A 1 19.86 -4.87 -14.36
CA MET A 1 20.46 -4.78 -13.01
C MET A 1 20.81 -3.34 -12.73
N LYS A 2 20.31 -2.79 -11.67
CA LYS A 2 20.55 -1.41 -11.21
C LYS A 2 21.35 -1.40 -9.92
N GLN A 3 21.90 -0.25 -9.55
CA GLN A 3 22.70 -0.09 -8.33
C GLN A 3 22.28 1.14 -7.56
N ILE A 4 22.31 1.05 -6.23
CA ILE A 4 22.08 2.13 -5.29
C ILE A 4 22.95 1.92 -4.05
N TYR A 5 23.21 2.95 -3.27
CA TYR A 5 24.09 2.93 -2.12
C TYR A 5 23.35 3.45 -0.88
N PHE A 6 23.35 2.64 0.19
CA PHE A 6 22.67 2.96 1.44
C PHE A 6 23.67 3.04 2.60
N ALA A 7 23.71 4.19 3.24
CA ALA A 7 24.39 4.39 4.52
C ALA A 7 23.33 4.38 5.64
N GLY A 8 23.28 3.32 6.44
CA GLY A 8 22.24 3.10 7.43
C GLY A 8 22.77 2.95 8.87
N GLY A 9 23.91 3.61 9.20
CA GLY A 9 24.67 3.35 10.41
C GLY A 9 25.68 2.22 10.16
N CYS A 10 25.81 1.27 11.07
CA CYS A 10 26.69 0.11 10.89
C CYS A 10 26.31 -0.70 9.64
N PHE A 11 27.26 -0.87 8.71
CA PHE A 11 27.00 -1.54 7.44
C PHE A 11 26.70 -3.04 7.57
N TRP A 12 27.11 -3.74 8.63
CA TRP A 12 26.77 -5.15 8.85
C TRP A 12 25.27 -5.37 8.97
N GLY A 13 24.60 -4.54 9.81
CA GLY A 13 23.15 -4.61 9.97
C GLY A 13 22.41 -4.15 8.72
N THR A 14 22.90 -3.09 8.08
CA THR A 14 22.32 -2.54 6.85
C THR A 14 22.41 -3.54 5.69
N GLU A 15 23.57 -4.19 5.50
CA GLU A 15 23.79 -5.22 4.50
C GLU A 15 22.85 -6.42 4.71
N HIS A 16 22.84 -6.97 5.92
CA HIS A 16 22.00 -8.12 6.26
C HIS A 16 20.51 -7.84 6.06
N TYR A 17 20.05 -6.63 6.43
CA TYR A 17 18.68 -6.20 6.26
C TYR A 17 18.30 -6.05 4.79
N ILE A 18 19.06 -5.24 4.04
CA ILE A 18 18.76 -4.95 2.62
C ILE A 18 18.96 -6.20 1.76
N GLY A 19 20.01 -6.99 2.00
CA GLY A 19 20.28 -8.24 1.29
C GLY A 19 19.21 -9.31 1.47
N SER A 20 18.35 -9.19 2.49
CA SER A 20 17.27 -10.16 2.72
C SER A 20 16.11 -10.02 1.74
N PHE A 21 15.95 -8.90 1.05
CA PHE A 21 14.79 -8.64 0.21
C PHE A 21 14.87 -9.34 -1.15
N GLU A 22 13.74 -9.92 -1.56
CA GLU A 22 13.59 -10.54 -2.87
C GLU A 22 13.75 -9.48 -3.98
N GLY A 23 14.64 -9.74 -4.93
CA GLY A 23 15.03 -8.78 -5.96
C GLY A 23 16.36 -8.10 -5.71
N VAL A 24 16.90 -8.14 -4.49
CA VAL A 24 18.32 -7.80 -4.23
C VAL A 24 19.18 -8.98 -4.70
N ILE A 25 20.13 -8.71 -5.57
CA ILE A 25 20.98 -9.71 -6.22
C ILE A 25 22.30 -9.85 -5.48
N GLU A 26 22.88 -8.73 -5.07
CA GLU A 26 24.20 -8.66 -4.44
C GLU A 26 24.29 -7.42 -3.55
N THR A 27 25.00 -7.54 -2.45
CA THR A 27 25.40 -6.45 -1.56
C THR A 27 26.91 -6.43 -1.42
N GLU A 28 27.49 -5.24 -1.20
CA GLU A 28 28.92 -5.05 -0.94
C GLU A 28 29.06 -3.92 0.09
N THR A 29 29.64 -4.25 1.25
CA THR A 29 29.96 -3.23 2.26
C THR A 29 31.19 -2.42 1.88
N GLY A 30 31.19 -1.14 2.24
CA GLY A 30 32.29 -0.25 1.91
C GLY A 30 32.21 1.11 2.57
N TYR A 31 33.08 2.00 2.13
CA TYR A 31 33.26 3.36 2.63
C TYR A 31 32.95 4.36 1.54
N ALA A 32 31.97 5.22 1.77
CA ALA A 32 31.48 6.17 0.77
C ALA A 32 31.76 7.63 1.13
N ASN A 33 31.92 8.46 0.09
CA ASN A 33 31.85 9.92 0.13
C ASN A 33 32.87 10.63 1.05
N GLY A 34 33.97 9.97 1.37
CA GLY A 34 35.08 10.59 2.13
C GLY A 34 36.15 11.22 1.23
N ASP A 35 37.17 11.82 1.87
CA ASP A 35 38.22 12.60 1.21
C ASP A 35 39.50 11.78 1.00
N LEU A 36 39.64 10.61 1.65
CA LEU A 36 40.81 9.74 1.53
C LEU A 36 40.56 8.66 0.46
N ALA A 37 41.51 8.51 -0.46
CA ALA A 37 41.46 7.42 -1.42
C ALA A 37 41.87 6.10 -0.76
N ASP A 38 41.13 5.03 -1.07
CA ASP A 38 41.38 3.65 -0.61
C ASP A 38 41.68 3.55 0.90
N PRO A 39 40.68 3.97 1.77
CA PRO A 39 40.87 3.98 3.20
C PRO A 39 40.80 2.59 3.80
N THR A 40 41.54 2.34 4.87
CA THR A 40 41.34 1.15 5.72
C THR A 40 40.25 1.39 6.77
N TYR A 41 39.70 0.31 7.34
CA TYR A 41 38.73 0.38 8.45
C TYR A 41 39.25 1.25 9.61
N GLU A 42 40.51 1.02 10.04
CA GLU A 42 41.09 1.77 11.15
C GLU A 42 41.15 3.29 10.86
N GLN A 43 41.39 3.69 9.62
CA GLN A 43 41.37 5.10 9.21
C GLN A 43 39.96 5.67 9.27
N VAL A 44 38.95 4.94 8.74
CA VAL A 44 37.55 5.37 8.79
C VAL A 44 37.04 5.43 10.22
N TYR A 45 37.45 4.48 11.06
CA TYR A 45 37.10 4.43 12.48
C TYR A 45 37.51 5.66 13.28
N THR A 46 38.53 6.41 12.83
CA THR A 46 38.94 7.67 13.47
C THR A 46 37.95 8.83 13.29
N ASP A 47 36.94 8.70 12.44
CA ASP A 47 36.00 9.76 12.03
C ASP A 47 36.66 11.00 11.36
N ARG A 48 37.89 10.83 10.85
CA ARG A 48 38.69 11.96 10.23
C ARG A 48 38.76 11.90 8.72
N THR A 49 38.32 10.80 8.11
CA THR A 49 38.39 10.60 6.66
C THR A 49 37.16 11.11 5.92
N GLY A 50 36.11 11.52 6.64
CA GLY A 50 34.85 11.96 6.06
C GLY A 50 33.98 10.85 5.47
N HIS A 51 34.45 9.58 5.45
CA HIS A 51 33.69 8.46 4.94
C HIS A 51 32.52 8.09 5.83
N VAL A 52 31.49 7.49 5.19
CA VAL A 52 30.40 6.80 5.86
C VAL A 52 30.49 5.30 5.59
N GLU A 53 30.10 4.49 6.55
CA GLU A 53 29.83 3.06 6.32
C GLU A 53 28.63 2.94 5.39
N CYS A 54 28.78 2.23 4.30
CA CYS A 54 27.81 2.19 3.22
C CYS A 54 27.70 0.79 2.62
N VAL A 55 26.52 0.46 2.12
CA VAL A 55 26.26 -0.79 1.40
C VAL A 55 25.89 -0.44 -0.04
N LYS A 56 26.66 -0.95 -0.99
CA LYS A 56 26.31 -0.97 -2.41
C LYS A 56 25.32 -2.10 -2.63
N VAL A 57 24.22 -1.82 -3.29
CA VAL A 57 23.14 -2.77 -3.54
C VAL A 57 22.90 -2.89 -5.04
N SER A 58 23.07 -4.10 -5.57
CA SER A 58 22.71 -4.47 -6.93
C SER A 58 21.35 -5.17 -6.90
N TYR A 59 20.38 -4.71 -7.70
CA TYR A 59 19.01 -5.22 -7.65
C TYR A 59 18.36 -5.35 -9.03
N ASP A 60 17.33 -6.20 -9.11
CA ASP A 60 16.43 -6.37 -10.25
C ASP A 60 15.19 -5.47 -10.09
N ASP A 61 15.11 -4.39 -10.86
CA ASP A 61 14.00 -3.44 -10.86
C ASP A 61 12.67 -4.03 -11.41
N GLY A 62 12.73 -5.21 -12.01
CA GLY A 62 11.54 -5.99 -12.38
C GLY A 62 10.91 -6.76 -11.21
N ILE A 63 11.60 -6.86 -10.05
CA ILE A 63 11.15 -7.53 -8.83
C ILE A 63 10.93 -6.51 -7.71
N ILE A 64 11.91 -5.64 -7.45
CA ILE A 64 11.85 -4.62 -6.41
C ILE A 64 12.29 -3.28 -6.98
N SER A 65 11.45 -2.24 -6.88
CA SER A 65 11.80 -0.91 -7.36
C SER A 65 12.70 -0.16 -6.38
N LEU A 66 13.43 0.84 -6.90
CA LEU A 66 14.22 1.76 -6.06
C LEU A 66 13.35 2.42 -4.98
N ALA A 67 12.16 2.89 -5.35
CA ALA A 67 11.24 3.50 -4.39
C ALA A 67 10.86 2.54 -3.25
N THR A 68 10.65 1.25 -3.54
CA THR A 68 10.39 0.23 -2.50
C THR A 68 11.62 0.00 -1.63
N LEU A 69 12.82 -0.13 -2.23
CA LEU A 69 14.08 -0.26 -1.47
C LEU A 69 14.31 0.95 -0.55
N CYS A 70 14.08 2.18 -1.03
CA CYS A 70 14.19 3.38 -0.20
C CYS A 70 13.19 3.37 0.97
N ARG A 71 11.92 3.00 0.75
CA ARG A 71 10.95 2.90 1.86
C ARG A 71 11.37 1.86 2.90
N LEU A 72 11.83 0.69 2.44
CA LEU A 72 12.33 -0.36 3.34
C LEU A 72 13.59 0.12 4.09
N PHE A 73 14.51 0.83 3.42
CA PHE A 73 15.68 1.43 4.07
C PHE A 73 15.28 2.40 5.20
N PHE A 74 14.33 3.31 4.95
CA PHE A 74 13.83 4.23 5.98
C PHE A 74 13.22 3.51 7.19
N ARG A 75 12.73 2.28 7.04
CA ARG A 75 12.23 1.46 8.16
C ARG A 75 13.34 0.87 9.03
N SER A 76 14.59 0.86 8.56
CA SER A 76 15.74 0.34 9.28
C SER A 76 16.51 1.40 10.07
N ILE A 77 16.23 2.68 9.87
CA ILE A 77 16.97 3.79 10.48
C ILE A 77 16.08 4.70 11.32
N ASN A 78 16.69 5.47 12.23
CA ASN A 78 16.09 6.69 12.77
C ASN A 78 16.49 7.88 11.87
N PRO A 79 15.58 8.42 11.03
CA PRO A 79 15.92 9.41 10.04
C PRO A 79 16.18 10.81 10.62
N LEU A 80 15.93 11.05 11.91
CA LEU A 80 16.22 12.29 12.62
C LEU A 80 17.58 12.27 13.33
N SER A 81 18.22 11.10 13.42
CA SER A 81 19.44 10.93 14.21
C SER A 81 20.68 11.39 13.45
N ILE A 82 21.39 12.36 13.99
CA ILE A 82 22.61 12.92 13.41
C ILE A 82 23.82 12.11 13.90
N ASN A 83 24.65 11.62 12.98
CA ASN A 83 25.89 10.88 13.26
C ASN A 83 25.72 9.72 14.23
N ARG A 84 24.55 9.08 14.23
CA ARG A 84 24.25 8.01 15.17
C ARG A 84 23.11 7.12 14.65
N GLN A 85 23.26 5.79 14.83
CA GLN A 85 22.16 4.83 14.72
C GLN A 85 22.26 3.82 15.87
N GLY A 86 21.21 3.76 16.70
CA GLY A 86 21.23 2.95 17.93
C GLY A 86 22.37 3.35 18.86
N ASN A 87 23.25 2.40 19.16
CA ASN A 87 24.43 2.59 20.00
C ASN A 87 25.68 3.08 19.22
N ASP A 88 25.65 3.01 17.90
CA ASP A 88 26.75 3.39 17.03
C ASP A 88 26.79 4.91 16.85
N CYS A 89 27.87 5.54 17.33
CA CYS A 89 28.07 6.98 17.31
C CYS A 89 29.36 7.34 16.56
N GLY A 90 29.32 8.39 15.75
CA GLY A 90 30.44 8.89 14.96
C GLY A 90 29.98 9.30 13.57
N THR A 91 30.77 10.14 12.89
CA THR A 91 30.43 10.65 11.56
C THR A 91 30.36 9.55 10.50
N ARG A 92 31.04 8.43 10.70
CA ARG A 92 30.97 7.24 9.84
C ARG A 92 29.61 6.56 9.85
N TYR A 93 28.76 6.81 10.86
CA TYR A 93 27.40 6.26 10.99
C TYR A 93 26.30 7.24 10.56
N ARG A 94 26.66 8.26 9.76
CA ARG A 94 25.66 9.12 9.09
C ARG A 94 24.78 8.26 8.19
N THR A 95 23.55 8.69 8.04
CA THR A 95 22.59 8.02 7.14
C THR A 95 22.50 8.72 5.80
N GLY A 96 22.33 7.94 4.73
CA GLY A 96 22.24 8.52 3.39
C GLY A 96 21.81 7.52 2.32
N ILE A 97 21.34 8.08 1.20
CA ILE A 97 21.00 7.36 -0.03
C ILE A 97 21.78 8.04 -1.16
N TYR A 98 22.67 7.29 -1.81
CA TYR A 98 23.52 7.82 -2.86
C TYR A 98 23.33 7.08 -4.18
N TRP A 99 23.31 7.81 -5.29
CA TRP A 99 23.08 7.25 -6.63
C TRP A 99 24.24 7.58 -7.58
N THR A 100 24.43 6.71 -8.57
CA THR A 100 25.37 6.92 -9.68
C THR A 100 24.66 7.28 -10.97
N ASP A 101 23.37 6.92 -11.11
CA ASP A 101 22.53 7.28 -12.25
C ASP A 101 21.58 8.42 -11.85
N GLU A 102 21.66 9.56 -12.53
CA GLU A 102 20.78 10.71 -12.24
C GLU A 102 19.30 10.41 -12.47
N ALA A 103 18.96 9.37 -13.25
CA ALA A 103 17.59 8.91 -13.41
C ALA A 103 16.96 8.38 -12.09
N ASP A 104 17.79 7.90 -11.15
CA ASP A 104 17.33 7.36 -9.86
C ASP A 104 16.96 8.48 -8.86
N ARG A 105 17.43 9.71 -9.09
CA ARG A 105 17.19 10.88 -8.22
C ARG A 105 15.71 11.10 -7.94
N ALA A 106 14.87 11.01 -8.97
CA ALA A 106 13.44 11.30 -8.84
C ALA A 106 12.74 10.33 -7.87
N ASP A 107 13.08 9.04 -7.90
CA ASP A 107 12.54 8.03 -6.99
C ASP A 107 13.03 8.24 -5.56
N VAL A 108 14.32 8.58 -5.38
CA VAL A 108 14.90 8.88 -4.05
C VAL A 108 14.25 10.12 -3.45
N GLU A 109 14.17 11.23 -4.20
CA GLU A 109 13.55 12.48 -3.72
C GLU A 109 12.08 12.28 -3.38
N LYS A 110 11.33 11.57 -4.22
CA LYS A 110 9.91 11.24 -3.96
C LYS A 110 9.73 10.54 -2.63
N VAL A 111 10.50 9.48 -2.36
CA VAL A 111 10.37 8.72 -1.10
C VAL A 111 10.86 9.54 0.08
N TYR A 112 11.94 10.29 -0.09
CA TYR A 112 12.43 11.19 0.95
C TYR A 112 11.35 12.21 1.35
N ASP A 113 10.68 12.84 0.39
CA ASP A 113 9.64 13.83 0.64
C ASP A 113 8.38 13.17 1.27
N GLU A 114 8.02 11.94 0.86
CA GLU A 114 6.96 11.16 1.52
C GLU A 114 7.27 10.93 3.01
N VAL A 115 8.51 10.55 3.34
CA VAL A 115 8.96 10.35 4.73
C VAL A 115 9.03 11.68 5.47
N GLN A 116 9.60 12.74 4.85
CA GLN A 116 9.71 14.06 5.46
C GLN A 116 8.35 14.61 5.91
N GLN A 117 7.28 14.36 5.14
CA GLN A 117 5.93 14.80 5.50
C GLN A 117 5.39 14.13 6.79
N ALA A 118 5.90 12.97 7.15
CA ALA A 118 5.53 12.27 8.38
C ALA A 118 6.22 12.82 9.64
N TYR A 119 7.31 13.61 9.46
CA TYR A 119 8.08 14.19 10.56
C TYR A 119 7.96 15.71 10.57
N GLY A 120 7.86 16.29 11.78
CA GLY A 120 7.79 17.75 11.98
C GLY A 120 9.15 18.45 11.94
N GLU A 121 10.23 17.69 11.84
CA GLU A 121 11.62 18.16 11.83
C GLU A 121 12.33 17.71 10.55
N PRO A 122 13.36 18.44 10.07
CA PRO A 122 14.13 18.02 8.90
C PRO A 122 14.82 16.66 9.13
N LEU A 123 14.78 15.80 8.12
CA LEU A 123 15.48 14.52 8.17
C LEU A 123 16.99 14.74 8.13
N ALA A 124 17.72 13.95 8.90
CA ALA A 124 19.20 13.93 8.93
C ALA A 124 19.81 12.98 7.88
N VAL A 125 19.03 12.53 6.91
CA VAL A 125 19.44 11.58 5.88
C VAL A 125 19.99 12.31 4.67
N GLU A 126 21.23 12.02 4.30
CA GLU A 126 21.89 12.56 3.11
C GLU A 126 21.25 12.01 1.83
N LYS A 127 21.13 12.83 0.77
CA LYS A 127 20.59 12.41 -0.54
C LYS A 127 21.32 13.16 -1.66
N TRP A 128 22.36 12.55 -2.22
CA TRP A 128 23.17 13.13 -3.32
C TRP A 128 23.79 12.08 -4.23
N PRO A 129 24.33 12.53 -5.38
CA PRO A 129 25.16 11.65 -6.20
C PRO A 129 26.34 11.09 -5.41
N LEU A 130 26.66 9.83 -5.64
CA LEU A 130 27.84 9.19 -5.06
C LEU A 130 29.10 9.87 -5.56
N LYS A 131 30.01 10.24 -4.65
CA LYS A 131 31.33 10.82 -4.99
C LYS A 131 32.39 9.74 -5.12
N SER A 132 32.44 8.81 -4.15
CA SER A 132 33.40 7.72 -4.10
C SER A 132 32.83 6.55 -3.32
N PHE A 133 33.28 5.34 -3.64
CA PHE A 133 33.01 4.12 -2.88
C PHE A 133 34.21 3.22 -2.95
N TYR A 134 34.67 2.78 -1.82
CA TYR A 134 35.77 1.83 -1.66
C TYR A 134 35.24 0.60 -0.92
N PRO A 135 35.35 -0.61 -1.50
CA PRO A 135 34.95 -1.83 -0.80
C PRO A 135 35.66 -1.97 0.54
N ALA A 136 34.93 -2.38 1.57
CA ALA A 136 35.53 -2.73 2.84
C ALA A 136 36.24 -4.09 2.75
N GLU A 137 37.09 -4.35 3.73
CA GLU A 137 37.88 -5.57 3.81
C GLU A 137 36.96 -6.82 3.83
N GLU A 138 37.47 -7.94 3.30
CA GLU A 138 36.71 -9.21 3.12
C GLU A 138 36.02 -9.71 4.40
N TYR A 139 36.58 -9.45 5.58
CA TYR A 139 35.99 -9.86 6.85
C TYR A 139 34.74 -9.06 7.24
N HIS A 140 34.48 -7.93 6.57
CA HIS A 140 33.26 -7.16 6.74
C HIS A 140 32.12 -7.60 5.79
N GLN A 141 32.46 -8.24 4.67
CA GLN A 141 31.46 -8.69 3.71
C GLN A 141 30.64 -9.86 4.27
N ASP A 142 29.31 -9.79 4.15
CA ASP A 142 28.39 -10.80 4.67
C ASP A 142 28.60 -11.14 6.16
N TYR A 143 29.01 -10.14 6.96
CA TYR A 143 29.46 -10.37 8.34
C TYR A 143 28.42 -11.14 9.17
N LEU A 144 27.13 -10.72 9.14
CA LEU A 144 26.07 -11.37 9.92
C LEU A 144 25.60 -12.72 9.33
N VAL A 145 25.90 -13.00 8.06
CA VAL A 145 25.72 -14.34 7.48
C VAL A 145 26.82 -15.29 7.98
N LYS A 146 28.07 -14.80 8.01
CA LYS A 146 29.23 -15.54 8.52
C LYS A 146 29.19 -15.67 10.06
N ASN A 147 28.62 -14.67 10.77
CA ASN A 147 28.56 -14.59 12.24
C ASN A 147 27.13 -14.29 12.71
N PRO A 148 26.20 -15.27 12.75
CA PRO A 148 24.77 -15.00 13.09
C PRO A 148 24.55 -14.44 14.50
N GLU A 149 25.46 -14.66 15.43
CA GLU A 149 25.44 -14.11 16.81
C GLU A 149 26.22 -12.77 16.92
N GLY A 150 26.72 -12.27 15.80
CA GLY A 150 27.49 -11.04 15.74
C GLY A 150 26.67 -9.80 16.11
N TYR A 151 27.37 -8.69 16.35
CA TYR A 151 26.73 -7.43 16.66
C TYR A 151 25.86 -6.91 15.51
N CYS A 152 24.62 -6.53 15.82
CA CYS A 152 23.71 -5.86 14.92
C CYS A 152 23.02 -4.70 15.65
N HIS A 153 23.04 -3.50 15.06
CA HIS A 153 22.36 -2.33 15.62
C HIS A 153 20.84 -2.35 15.39
N LEU A 154 20.36 -3.19 14.46
CA LEU A 154 18.93 -3.30 14.16
C LEU A 154 18.22 -4.21 15.17
N SER A 155 16.97 -3.89 15.44
CA SER A 155 16.14 -4.70 16.33
C SER A 155 15.79 -6.05 15.69
N LEU A 156 15.60 -7.08 16.53
CA LEU A 156 15.12 -8.39 16.07
C LEU A 156 13.75 -8.30 15.38
N SER A 157 12.89 -7.35 15.77
CA SER A 157 11.60 -7.12 15.12
C SER A 157 11.78 -6.61 13.70
N THR A 158 12.71 -5.66 13.48
CA THR A 158 13.05 -5.12 12.15
C THR A 158 13.57 -6.22 11.21
N LEU A 159 14.50 -7.04 11.69
CA LEU A 159 15.04 -8.16 10.91
C LEU A 159 13.99 -9.23 10.61
N ARG A 160 13.12 -9.53 11.58
CA ARG A 160 12.00 -10.47 11.38
C ARG A 160 11.04 -9.96 10.33
N MET A 161 10.65 -8.68 10.40
CA MET A 161 9.77 -8.05 9.41
C MET A 161 10.35 -8.14 8.00
N ALA A 162 11.67 -7.87 7.82
CA ALA A 162 12.33 -7.96 6.52
C ALA A 162 12.29 -9.39 5.96
N LYS A 163 12.60 -10.39 6.79
CA LYS A 163 12.54 -11.81 6.41
C LYS A 163 11.13 -12.24 6.02
N GLU A 164 10.12 -11.85 6.79
CA GLU A 164 8.71 -12.17 6.49
C GLU A 164 8.24 -11.46 5.23
N TYR A 165 8.65 -10.18 5.01
CA TYR A 165 8.35 -9.45 3.77
C TYR A 165 8.91 -10.20 2.55
N ALA A 166 10.19 -10.59 2.59
CA ALA A 166 10.82 -11.36 1.52
C ALA A 166 10.10 -12.69 1.25
N GLU A 167 9.67 -13.40 2.31
CA GLU A 167 8.93 -14.65 2.19
C GLU A 167 7.55 -14.43 1.52
N VAL A 168 6.81 -13.39 1.90
CA VAL A 168 5.52 -13.05 1.25
C VAL A 168 5.73 -12.79 -0.24
N ILE A 169 6.73 -11.96 -0.60
CA ILE A 169 7.03 -11.62 -2.00
C ILE A 169 7.40 -12.89 -2.78
N ARG A 170 8.29 -13.72 -2.25
CA ARG A 170 8.70 -14.99 -2.87
C ARG A 170 7.50 -15.93 -3.10
N ASN A 171 6.61 -16.04 -2.12
CA ASN A 171 5.42 -16.88 -2.22
C ASN A 171 4.42 -16.34 -3.26
N LEU A 172 4.28 -15.01 -3.38
CA LEU A 172 3.47 -14.39 -4.43
C LEU A 172 4.08 -14.61 -5.82
N ILE A 173 5.40 -14.41 -5.97
CA ILE A 173 6.11 -14.66 -7.24
C ILE A 173 5.98 -16.13 -7.64
N ALA A 174 6.16 -17.07 -6.72
CA ALA A 174 6.00 -18.51 -6.99
C ALA A 174 4.56 -18.89 -7.40
N ALA A 175 3.57 -18.12 -6.94
CA ALA A 175 2.16 -18.31 -7.30
C ALA A 175 1.75 -17.60 -8.59
N SER A 176 2.65 -16.80 -9.20
CA SER A 176 2.42 -16.00 -10.41
C SER A 176 2.02 -16.87 -11.62
N ASP A 177 1.29 -16.24 -12.53
CA ASP A 177 0.87 -16.80 -13.81
C ASP A 177 1.21 -15.81 -14.92
N LYS A 178 1.98 -16.28 -15.91
CA LYS A 178 2.48 -15.44 -17.01
C LYS A 178 1.37 -14.79 -17.83
N GLU A 179 0.27 -15.52 -18.09
CA GLU A 179 -0.86 -14.96 -18.84
C GLU A 179 -1.58 -13.90 -18.01
N LYS A 180 -1.77 -14.15 -16.72
CA LYS A 180 -2.38 -13.17 -15.80
C LYS A 180 -1.55 -11.91 -15.66
N LYS A 181 -0.22 -12.02 -15.63
CA LYS A 181 0.67 -10.86 -15.60
C LYS A 181 0.46 -9.91 -16.78
N ILE A 182 0.06 -10.44 -17.95
CA ILE A 182 -0.23 -9.66 -19.16
C ILE A 182 -1.67 -9.11 -19.15
N VAL A 183 -2.63 -9.90 -18.64
CA VAL A 183 -4.07 -9.56 -18.75
C VAL A 183 -4.51 -8.60 -17.63
N LEU A 184 -4.01 -8.78 -16.39
CA LEU A 184 -4.46 -8.01 -15.24
C LEU A 184 -4.25 -6.49 -15.40
N PRO A 185 -3.12 -5.97 -15.91
CA PRO A 185 -2.95 -4.54 -16.11
C PRO A 185 -4.05 -3.92 -16.99
N ARG A 186 -4.44 -4.60 -18.07
CA ARG A 186 -5.54 -4.14 -18.93
C ARG A 186 -6.90 -4.20 -18.24
N PHE A 187 -7.15 -5.27 -17.47
CA PHE A 187 -8.38 -5.46 -16.74
C PHE A 187 -8.56 -4.39 -15.65
N PHE A 188 -7.49 -4.04 -14.96
CA PHE A 188 -7.47 -3.02 -13.90
C PHE A 188 -7.19 -1.60 -14.42
N LYS A 189 -7.10 -1.43 -15.73
CA LYS A 189 -6.94 -0.12 -16.38
C LYS A 189 -5.77 0.68 -15.81
N THR A 190 -4.54 0.16 -16.02
CA THR A 190 -3.31 0.77 -15.52
C THR A 190 -2.66 1.75 -16.49
N GLY A 191 -3.28 2.01 -17.65
CA GLY A 191 -2.81 2.96 -18.64
C GLY A 191 -2.85 4.41 -18.14
N LYS A 192 -2.11 5.27 -18.83
CA LYS A 192 -2.05 6.71 -18.49
C LYS A 192 -3.44 7.36 -18.50
N GLY A 193 -3.80 8.06 -17.42
CA GLY A 193 -5.09 8.70 -17.23
C GLY A 193 -6.22 7.75 -16.84
N GLU A 194 -5.95 6.47 -16.64
CA GLU A 194 -6.94 5.50 -16.16
C GLU A 194 -6.89 5.37 -14.63
N TYR A 195 -7.94 4.79 -14.04
CA TYR A 195 -8.09 4.75 -12.57
C TYR A 195 -7.07 3.88 -11.83
N GLY A 196 -6.41 2.95 -12.50
CA GLY A 196 -5.33 2.10 -12.00
C GLY A 196 -3.95 2.52 -12.48
N GLU A 197 -3.78 3.76 -12.99
CA GLU A 197 -2.50 4.23 -13.50
C GLU A 197 -1.36 3.97 -12.51
N GLY A 198 -0.28 3.36 -13.00
CA GLY A 198 0.92 3.07 -12.24
C GLY A 198 0.90 1.76 -11.45
N ASP A 199 -0.24 1.06 -11.34
CA ASP A 199 -0.30 -0.25 -10.69
C ASP A 199 0.46 -1.31 -11.49
N LYS A 200 1.29 -2.08 -10.78
CA LYS A 200 2.02 -3.24 -11.32
C LYS A 200 1.40 -4.54 -10.82
N PHE A 201 1.49 -5.59 -11.63
CA PHE A 201 0.90 -6.90 -11.32
C PHE A 201 1.92 -8.02 -11.41
N LEU A 202 1.96 -8.87 -10.38
CA LEU A 202 2.72 -10.10 -10.37
C LEU A 202 2.02 -11.21 -11.18
N GLY A 203 0.71 -11.09 -11.39
CA GLY A 203 -0.09 -12.10 -12.08
C GLY A 203 -0.65 -13.17 -11.15
N VAL A 204 -0.94 -12.83 -9.89
CA VAL A 204 -1.46 -13.76 -8.89
C VAL A 204 -2.96 -13.61 -8.75
N THR A 205 -3.71 -14.70 -8.84
CA THR A 205 -5.17 -14.66 -8.66
C THR A 205 -5.56 -14.49 -7.20
N VAL A 206 -6.71 -13.88 -6.93
CA VAL A 206 -7.25 -13.66 -5.57
C VAL A 206 -7.24 -14.93 -4.69
N PRO A 207 -7.66 -16.12 -5.17
CA PRO A 207 -7.59 -17.34 -4.36
C PRO A 207 -6.16 -17.71 -3.95
N LYS A 208 -5.17 -17.51 -4.83
CA LYS A 208 -3.76 -17.78 -4.55
C LYS A 208 -3.20 -16.74 -3.56
N THR A 209 -3.48 -15.44 -3.76
CA THR A 209 -3.13 -14.37 -2.82
C THR A 209 -3.72 -14.62 -1.43
N ARG A 210 -4.97 -15.08 -1.36
CA ARG A 210 -5.63 -15.45 -0.08
C ARG A 210 -4.92 -16.62 0.62
N LYS A 211 -4.37 -17.58 -0.13
CA LYS A 211 -3.59 -18.69 0.44
C LYS A 211 -2.29 -18.17 1.07
N VAL A 212 -1.59 -17.26 0.40
CA VAL A 212 -0.38 -16.61 0.94
C VAL A 212 -0.73 -15.81 2.20
N ALA A 213 -1.74 -14.94 2.13
CA ALA A 213 -2.18 -14.14 3.28
C ALA A 213 -2.54 -15.01 4.50
N LYS A 214 -3.18 -16.16 4.30
CA LYS A 214 -3.55 -17.07 5.39
C LYS A 214 -2.31 -17.69 6.06
N ALA A 215 -1.23 -17.95 5.31
CA ALA A 215 0.03 -18.43 5.86
C ALA A 215 0.69 -17.39 6.78
N HIS A 216 0.48 -16.11 6.49
CA HIS A 216 1.05 -14.96 7.23
C HIS A 216 0.03 -14.21 8.10
N LYS A 217 -1.04 -14.87 8.56
CA LYS A 217 -2.13 -14.24 9.34
C LYS A 217 -1.69 -13.63 10.68
N GLU A 218 -0.52 -14.01 11.19
CA GLU A 218 0.06 -13.50 12.45
C GLU A 218 1.05 -12.34 12.20
N ALA A 219 1.19 -11.89 10.97
CA ALA A 219 2.11 -10.82 10.59
C ALA A 219 1.96 -9.56 11.44
N SER A 220 3.05 -8.84 11.66
CA SER A 220 3.04 -7.56 12.38
C SER A 220 2.35 -6.46 11.57
N TYR A 221 1.94 -5.37 12.23
CA TYR A 221 1.38 -4.20 11.52
C TYR A 221 2.42 -3.53 10.62
N GLU A 222 3.69 -3.55 11.02
CA GLU A 222 4.80 -3.03 10.22
C GLU A 222 4.96 -3.79 8.90
N LEU A 223 4.78 -5.13 8.91
CA LEU A 223 4.78 -5.91 7.67
C LEU A 223 3.57 -5.59 6.79
N ILE A 224 2.37 -5.49 7.38
CA ILE A 224 1.15 -5.14 6.64
C ILE A 224 1.31 -3.77 5.98
N GLU A 225 1.86 -2.79 6.69
CA GLU A 225 2.13 -1.46 6.18
C GLU A 225 3.14 -1.49 5.02
N ALA A 226 4.27 -2.18 5.17
CA ALA A 226 5.26 -2.32 4.11
C ALA A 226 4.68 -2.96 2.84
N LEU A 227 3.79 -3.95 2.98
CA LEU A 227 3.08 -4.57 1.87
C LEU A 227 2.03 -3.62 1.23
N LEU A 228 1.35 -2.77 2.02
CA LEU A 228 0.40 -1.77 1.51
C LEU A 228 1.08 -0.64 0.72
N GLU A 229 2.34 -0.35 1.02
CA GLU A 229 3.15 0.64 0.29
C GLU A 229 3.78 0.07 -0.99
N SER A 230 3.63 -1.22 -1.23
CA SER A 230 4.18 -1.87 -2.42
C SER A 230 3.51 -1.38 -3.70
N GLU A 231 4.29 -1.22 -4.75
CA GLU A 231 3.81 -0.95 -6.11
C GLU A 231 3.07 -2.14 -6.74
N TRP A 232 3.29 -3.36 -6.21
CA TRP A 232 2.62 -4.55 -6.66
C TRP A 232 1.23 -4.66 -6.07
N HIS A 233 0.23 -4.71 -6.95
CA HIS A 233 -1.18 -4.79 -6.57
C HIS A 233 -1.49 -5.96 -5.63
N GLU A 234 -0.96 -7.14 -5.94
CA GLU A 234 -1.20 -8.34 -5.16
C GLU A 234 -0.53 -8.31 -3.78
N CYS A 235 0.52 -7.52 -3.58
CA CYS A 235 1.11 -7.28 -2.26
C CYS A 235 0.14 -6.47 -1.38
N ARG A 236 -0.45 -5.39 -1.92
CA ARG A 236 -1.47 -4.61 -1.22
C ARG A 236 -2.71 -5.44 -0.91
N LEU A 237 -3.17 -6.26 -1.87
CA LEU A 237 -4.27 -7.20 -1.62
C LEU A 237 -3.92 -8.21 -0.52
N CYS A 238 -2.70 -8.77 -0.53
CA CYS A 238 -2.23 -9.69 0.50
C CYS A 238 -2.24 -9.04 1.88
N ALA A 239 -1.75 -7.81 2.00
CA ALA A 239 -1.78 -7.01 3.22
C ALA A 239 -3.20 -6.86 3.78
N LEU A 240 -4.16 -6.47 2.92
CA LEU A 240 -5.56 -6.31 3.32
C LEU A 240 -6.21 -7.63 3.74
N LEU A 241 -5.88 -8.73 3.09
CA LEU A 241 -6.36 -10.06 3.46
C LEU A 241 -5.77 -10.52 4.80
N ILE A 242 -4.51 -10.21 5.10
CA ILE A 242 -3.90 -10.42 6.42
C ILE A 242 -4.60 -9.55 7.47
N LEU A 243 -4.84 -8.29 7.16
CA LEU A 243 -5.52 -7.36 8.08
C LEU A 243 -6.95 -7.82 8.44
N ILE A 244 -7.67 -8.46 7.51
CA ILE A 244 -8.97 -9.08 7.80
C ILE A 244 -8.83 -10.21 8.83
N GLU A 245 -7.77 -11.02 8.74
CA GLU A 245 -7.54 -12.07 9.76
C GLU A 245 -7.17 -11.48 11.12
N LYS A 246 -6.38 -10.38 11.14
CA LYS A 246 -6.10 -9.64 12.37
C LYS A 246 -7.36 -9.01 12.97
N TYR A 247 -8.24 -8.43 12.15
CA TYR A 247 -9.50 -7.86 12.62
C TYR A 247 -10.33 -8.85 13.43
N LYS A 248 -10.31 -10.14 13.10
CA LYS A 248 -11.04 -11.16 13.86
C LYS A 248 -10.56 -11.31 15.29
N LYS A 249 -9.29 -11.02 15.56
CA LYS A 249 -8.64 -11.15 16.88
C LYS A 249 -8.62 -9.82 17.65
N GLU A 250 -8.30 -8.74 16.95
CA GLU A 250 -8.09 -7.40 17.50
C GLU A 250 -8.81 -6.33 16.65
N PRO A 251 -10.15 -6.22 16.76
CA PRO A 251 -10.95 -5.38 15.87
C PRO A 251 -10.56 -3.91 15.89
N GLU A 252 -10.40 -3.31 17.07
CA GLU A 252 -10.14 -1.86 17.22
C GLU A 252 -8.78 -1.43 16.62
N PRO A 253 -7.65 -2.10 16.93
CA PRO A 253 -6.38 -1.80 16.27
C PRO A 253 -6.43 -1.96 14.76
N ALA A 254 -7.08 -3.04 14.26
CA ALA A 254 -7.16 -3.32 12.84
C ALA A 254 -7.98 -2.27 12.07
N VAL A 255 -9.10 -1.79 12.63
CA VAL A 255 -9.89 -0.71 12.01
C VAL A 255 -9.13 0.61 12.01
N ARG A 256 -8.48 0.94 13.14
CA ARG A 256 -7.65 2.16 13.22
C ARG A 256 -6.54 2.11 12.16
N PHE A 257 -5.84 1.00 12.08
CA PHE A 257 -4.81 0.79 11.07
C PHE A 257 -5.37 0.94 9.64
N TYR A 258 -6.50 0.30 9.33
CA TYR A 258 -7.15 0.40 8.03
C TYR A 258 -7.44 1.85 7.66
N LEU A 259 -8.05 2.62 8.57
CA LEU A 259 -8.44 4.02 8.33
C LEU A 259 -7.25 4.98 8.20
N THR A 260 -6.11 4.67 8.79
CA THR A 260 -4.88 5.48 8.65
C THR A 260 -4.05 5.15 7.42
N HIS A 261 -4.34 4.00 6.74
CA HIS A 261 -3.55 3.53 5.59
C HIS A 261 -4.37 3.42 4.30
N LEU A 262 -5.44 4.23 4.15
CA LEU A 262 -6.33 4.19 2.98
C LEU A 262 -5.64 4.50 1.67
N LYS A 263 -4.50 5.20 1.67
CA LYS A 263 -3.68 5.46 0.48
C LYS A 263 -3.30 4.18 -0.26
N GLY A 264 -3.08 3.07 0.46
CA GLY A 264 -2.79 1.74 -0.12
C GLY A 264 -4.03 1.01 -0.68
N VAL A 265 -5.25 1.53 -0.44
CA VAL A 265 -6.51 0.92 -0.88
C VAL A 265 -7.04 1.67 -2.11
N ASN A 266 -6.29 1.60 -3.19
CA ASN A 266 -6.42 2.47 -4.36
C ASN A 266 -6.97 1.77 -5.61
N ASN A 267 -7.74 0.70 -5.45
CA ASN A 267 -8.45 0.05 -6.55
C ASN A 267 -9.75 -0.59 -6.05
N TRP A 268 -10.69 -0.85 -6.99
CA TRP A 268 -12.03 -1.33 -6.65
C TRP A 268 -12.04 -2.69 -5.95
N ASP A 269 -11.18 -3.63 -6.34
CA ASP A 269 -11.11 -4.95 -5.71
C ASP A 269 -10.47 -4.91 -4.31
N LEU A 270 -9.48 -4.03 -4.10
CA LEU A 270 -8.91 -3.78 -2.78
C LEU A 270 -9.98 -3.25 -1.81
N VAL A 271 -10.83 -2.32 -2.27
CA VAL A 271 -11.97 -1.82 -1.50
C VAL A 271 -12.99 -2.93 -1.25
N ASP A 272 -13.46 -3.60 -2.31
CA ASP A 272 -14.57 -4.55 -2.26
C ASP A 272 -14.24 -5.80 -1.43
N LEU A 273 -12.96 -6.19 -1.38
CA LEU A 273 -12.48 -7.31 -0.60
C LEU A 273 -12.07 -6.97 0.85
N SER A 274 -11.93 -5.69 1.20
CA SER A 274 -11.50 -5.27 2.55
C SER A 274 -12.57 -4.49 3.32
N ALA A 275 -13.14 -3.46 2.73
CA ALA A 275 -14.03 -2.53 3.41
C ALA A 275 -15.23 -3.20 4.11
N PRO A 276 -15.95 -4.17 3.51
CA PRO A 276 -17.05 -4.84 4.21
C PRO A 276 -16.56 -5.62 5.44
N TYR A 277 -15.40 -6.24 5.35
CA TYR A 277 -14.92 -7.21 6.35
C TYR A 277 -14.11 -6.58 7.48
N ILE A 278 -13.64 -5.34 7.31
CA ILE A 278 -12.94 -4.57 8.33
C ILE A 278 -13.89 -3.47 8.85
N LEU A 279 -14.07 -2.39 8.10
CA LEU A 279 -14.90 -1.27 8.53
C LEU A 279 -16.38 -1.68 8.66
N GLY A 280 -16.95 -2.33 7.65
CA GLY A 280 -18.35 -2.75 7.67
C GLY A 280 -18.67 -3.70 8.83
N ALA A 281 -17.80 -4.68 9.11
CA ALA A 281 -17.96 -5.59 10.23
C ALA A 281 -17.85 -4.88 11.60
N HIS A 282 -16.99 -3.85 11.68
CA HIS A 282 -16.88 -3.01 12.87
C HIS A 282 -18.16 -2.21 13.12
N LEU A 283 -18.72 -1.56 12.10
CA LEU A 283 -19.94 -0.76 12.20
C LEU A 283 -21.18 -1.58 12.59
N VAL A 284 -21.20 -2.87 12.33
CA VAL A 284 -22.28 -3.73 12.84
C VAL A 284 -22.33 -3.77 14.37
N ARG A 285 -21.15 -3.62 15.02
CA ARG A 285 -21.00 -3.68 16.49
C ARG A 285 -20.92 -2.30 17.13
N ASN A 286 -20.57 -1.27 16.37
CA ASN A 286 -20.41 0.09 16.84
C ASN A 286 -21.61 0.94 16.39
N PRO A 287 -22.29 1.68 17.29
CA PRO A 287 -23.41 2.55 16.95
C PRO A 287 -22.99 3.84 16.22
N ASP A 288 -21.73 4.24 16.33
CA ASP A 288 -21.23 5.44 15.64
C ASP A 288 -20.81 5.10 14.19
N HIS A 289 -21.58 5.61 13.26
CA HIS A 289 -21.35 5.47 11.82
C HIS A 289 -20.86 6.76 11.17
N GLY A 290 -20.42 7.76 11.94
CA GLY A 290 -19.95 9.07 11.45
C GLY A 290 -18.83 8.97 10.43
N VAL A 291 -17.94 7.98 10.58
CA VAL A 291 -16.82 7.71 9.67
C VAL A 291 -17.29 7.48 8.22
N LEU A 292 -18.45 6.87 7.99
CA LEU A 292 -19.00 6.67 6.65
C LEU A 292 -19.25 8.00 5.94
N TYR A 293 -19.80 8.97 6.66
CA TYR A 293 -20.11 10.29 6.10
C TYR A 293 -18.86 11.14 5.92
N THR A 294 -17.87 11.01 6.79
CA THR A 294 -16.55 11.62 6.60
C THR A 294 -15.87 11.12 5.33
N LEU A 295 -15.84 9.80 5.12
CA LEU A 295 -15.27 9.20 3.92
C LEU A 295 -16.06 9.55 2.65
N ALA A 296 -17.39 9.70 2.76
CA ALA A 296 -18.22 10.10 1.63
C ALA A 296 -17.93 11.54 1.13
N GLN A 297 -17.41 12.40 2.01
CA GLN A 297 -17.03 13.78 1.68
C GLN A 297 -15.57 13.91 1.22
N SER A 298 -14.79 12.84 1.23
CA SER A 298 -13.39 12.85 0.79
C SER A 298 -13.28 13.24 -0.70
N PRO A 299 -12.25 13.99 -1.10
CA PRO A 299 -11.92 14.21 -2.52
C PRO A 299 -11.39 12.94 -3.20
N VAL A 300 -11.03 11.90 -2.45
CA VAL A 300 -10.49 10.64 -2.97
C VAL A 300 -11.64 9.66 -3.26
N MET A 301 -11.81 9.31 -4.51
CA MET A 301 -12.88 8.42 -4.97
C MET A 301 -12.88 7.05 -4.28
N TRP A 302 -11.71 6.52 -3.95
CA TRP A 302 -11.61 5.23 -3.26
C TRP A 302 -12.13 5.28 -1.83
N GLU A 303 -11.93 6.39 -1.12
CA GLU A 303 -12.50 6.61 0.21
C GLU A 303 -14.02 6.74 0.15
N GLN A 304 -14.55 7.47 -0.86
CA GLN A 304 -15.98 7.50 -1.13
C GLN A 304 -16.54 6.09 -1.41
N ARG A 305 -15.79 5.27 -2.17
CA ARG A 305 -16.20 3.88 -2.43
C ARG A 305 -16.18 3.03 -1.16
N ILE A 306 -15.16 3.20 -0.31
CA ILE A 306 -15.08 2.53 1.01
C ILE A 306 -16.31 2.85 1.84
N SER A 307 -16.76 4.12 1.90
CA SER A 307 -17.95 4.51 2.65
C SER A 307 -19.18 3.71 2.22
N VAL A 308 -19.41 3.61 0.91
CA VAL A 308 -20.57 2.93 0.34
C VAL A 308 -20.46 1.40 0.52
N VAL A 309 -19.31 0.82 0.15
CA VAL A 309 -19.15 -0.65 0.13
C VAL A 309 -19.08 -1.25 1.55
N SER A 310 -18.60 -0.49 2.55
CA SER A 310 -18.62 -0.92 3.95
C SER A 310 -20.04 -1.21 4.44
N THR A 311 -21.07 -0.53 3.91
CA THR A 311 -22.45 -0.75 4.31
C THR A 311 -23.00 -2.15 3.94
N LEU A 312 -22.28 -2.94 3.14
CA LEU A 312 -22.68 -4.30 2.80
C LEU A 312 -22.93 -5.16 4.05
N MET A 313 -22.12 -4.99 5.09
CA MET A 313 -22.34 -5.75 6.33
C MET A 313 -23.55 -5.24 7.12
N LEU A 314 -23.83 -3.93 7.12
CA LEU A 314 -25.05 -3.37 7.69
C LEU A 314 -26.28 -3.89 6.94
N ILE A 315 -26.25 -3.94 5.62
CA ILE A 315 -27.33 -4.50 4.79
C ILE A 315 -27.57 -5.98 5.14
N ARG A 316 -26.51 -6.77 5.33
CA ARG A 316 -26.61 -8.17 5.74
C ARG A 316 -27.29 -8.34 7.10
N HIS A 317 -27.26 -7.34 7.96
CA HIS A 317 -27.94 -7.29 9.25
C HIS A 317 -29.26 -6.50 9.19
N CYS A 318 -29.81 -6.29 8.00
CA CYS A 318 -31.06 -5.56 7.76
C CYS A 318 -31.05 -4.11 8.31
N ARG A 319 -29.90 -3.46 8.32
CA ARG A 319 -29.72 -2.05 8.67
C ARG A 319 -29.46 -1.24 7.40
N PHE A 320 -30.48 -0.60 6.86
CA PHE A 320 -30.44 0.01 5.52
C PHE A 320 -30.23 1.53 5.52
N SER A 321 -30.46 2.17 6.68
CA SER A 321 -30.51 3.64 6.79
C SER A 321 -29.28 4.35 6.23
N ASP A 322 -28.05 3.89 6.60
CA ASP A 322 -26.83 4.54 6.14
C ASP A 322 -26.60 4.33 4.64
N THR A 323 -26.91 3.14 4.14
CA THR A 323 -26.82 2.87 2.68
C THR A 323 -27.75 3.78 1.88
N MET A 324 -28.99 3.98 2.36
CA MET A 324 -29.95 4.85 1.69
C MET A 324 -29.47 6.29 1.66
N LYS A 325 -29.01 6.83 2.79
CA LYS A 325 -28.45 8.19 2.88
C LYS A 325 -27.20 8.37 2.01
N LEU A 326 -26.30 7.39 1.98
CA LEU A 326 -25.13 7.44 1.11
C LEU A 326 -25.53 7.36 -0.37
N ALA A 327 -26.54 6.56 -0.70
CA ALA A 327 -27.09 6.52 -2.06
C ALA A 327 -27.67 7.87 -2.49
N GLU A 328 -28.31 8.62 -1.58
CA GLU A 328 -28.77 10.00 -1.82
C GLU A 328 -27.61 10.97 -2.05
N ILE A 329 -26.52 10.89 -1.24
CA ILE A 329 -25.32 11.71 -1.41
C ILE A 329 -24.69 11.50 -2.80
N PHE A 330 -24.70 10.28 -3.30
CA PHE A 330 -24.06 9.91 -4.57
C PHE A 330 -25.03 9.84 -5.77
N LEU A 331 -26.25 10.41 -5.66
CA LEU A 331 -27.24 10.39 -6.75
C LEU A 331 -26.71 10.97 -8.06
N GLU A 332 -25.88 12.00 -7.98
CA GLU A 332 -25.36 12.72 -9.15
C GLU A 332 -23.89 12.38 -9.47
N THR A 333 -23.36 11.32 -8.84
CA THR A 333 -21.96 10.94 -9.07
C THR A 333 -21.69 10.62 -10.55
N LYS A 334 -20.59 11.18 -11.08
CA LYS A 334 -20.21 11.00 -12.49
C LYS A 334 -19.28 9.80 -12.70
N HIS A 335 -18.61 9.34 -11.66
CA HIS A 335 -17.61 8.27 -11.76
C HIS A 335 -18.29 6.89 -11.87
N ASP A 336 -18.02 6.16 -12.95
CA ASP A 336 -18.65 4.87 -13.27
C ASP A 336 -18.50 3.82 -12.15
N LEU A 337 -17.31 3.73 -11.52
CA LEU A 337 -17.07 2.81 -10.42
C LEU A 337 -17.86 3.16 -9.16
N MET A 338 -18.13 4.45 -8.90
CA MET A 338 -19.02 4.86 -7.81
C MET A 338 -20.48 4.55 -8.13
N GLN A 339 -20.93 4.81 -9.37
CA GLN A 339 -22.27 4.43 -9.82
C GLN A 339 -22.54 2.94 -9.64
N LYS A 340 -21.55 2.10 -9.97
CA LYS A 340 -21.63 0.65 -9.79
C LYS A 340 -21.67 0.26 -8.32
N ALA A 341 -20.88 0.89 -7.46
CA ALA A 341 -20.89 0.62 -6.02
C ALA A 341 -22.24 0.93 -5.37
N VAL A 342 -22.79 2.13 -5.64
CA VAL A 342 -24.09 2.54 -5.12
C VAL A 342 -25.18 1.59 -5.63
N GLY A 343 -25.19 1.31 -6.94
CA GLY A 343 -26.15 0.39 -7.53
C GLY A 343 -26.05 -1.03 -6.96
N TRP A 344 -24.83 -1.50 -6.69
CA TRP A 344 -24.62 -2.80 -6.03
C TRP A 344 -25.20 -2.81 -4.62
N MET A 345 -24.94 -1.82 -3.79
CA MET A 345 -25.47 -1.76 -2.43
C MET A 345 -27.01 -1.65 -2.42
N LEU A 346 -27.60 -0.86 -3.31
CA LEU A 346 -29.04 -0.80 -3.48
C LEU A 346 -29.63 -2.16 -3.91
N ARG A 347 -28.97 -2.89 -4.82
CA ARG A 347 -29.34 -4.25 -5.19
C ARG A 347 -29.30 -5.22 -3.99
N GLU A 348 -28.30 -5.08 -3.14
CA GLU A 348 -28.21 -5.92 -1.92
C GLU A 348 -29.33 -5.62 -0.92
N ILE A 349 -29.81 -4.34 -0.84
CA ILE A 349 -31.03 -4.01 -0.10
C ILE A 349 -32.23 -4.70 -0.75
N GLY A 350 -32.42 -4.57 -2.06
CA GLY A 350 -33.56 -5.15 -2.76
C GLY A 350 -33.68 -6.68 -2.69
N LYS A 351 -32.58 -7.37 -2.43
CA LYS A 351 -32.59 -8.82 -2.13
C LYS A 351 -33.21 -9.14 -0.76
N ARG A 352 -33.31 -8.18 0.14
CA ARG A 352 -33.82 -8.32 1.51
C ARG A 352 -35.14 -7.62 1.73
N ASP A 353 -35.26 -6.44 1.16
CA ASP A 353 -36.43 -5.58 1.22
C ASP A 353 -36.65 -4.93 -0.17
N LYS A 354 -37.44 -5.61 -0.99
CA LYS A 354 -37.75 -5.18 -2.35
C LYS A 354 -38.61 -3.93 -2.35
N GLU A 355 -39.55 -3.84 -1.41
CA GLU A 355 -40.48 -2.70 -1.31
C GLU A 355 -39.74 -1.41 -0.96
N LEU A 356 -38.80 -1.49 -0.02
CA LEU A 356 -37.95 -0.36 0.34
C LEU A 356 -37.13 0.13 -0.87
N LEU A 357 -36.53 -0.78 -1.63
CA LEU A 357 -35.78 -0.42 -2.84
C LEU A 357 -36.71 0.25 -3.88
N VAL A 358 -37.89 -0.32 -4.14
CA VAL A 358 -38.86 0.25 -5.10
C VAL A 358 -39.30 1.64 -4.68
N SER A 359 -39.59 1.85 -3.39
CA SER A 359 -39.92 3.16 -2.82
C SER A 359 -38.82 4.19 -3.08
N PHE A 360 -37.57 3.83 -2.79
CA PHE A 360 -36.40 4.69 -3.05
C PHE A 360 -36.27 5.02 -4.54
N LEU A 361 -36.36 4.02 -5.40
CA LEU A 361 -36.26 4.22 -6.85
C LEU A 361 -37.36 5.13 -7.39
N ASN A 362 -38.60 4.98 -6.92
CA ASN A 362 -39.71 5.84 -7.35
C ASN A 362 -39.48 7.29 -6.99
N THR A 363 -38.77 7.59 -5.90
CA THR A 363 -38.42 8.94 -5.48
C THR A 363 -37.23 9.52 -6.27
N HIS A 364 -36.20 8.70 -6.53
CA HIS A 364 -34.89 9.19 -6.97
C HIS A 364 -34.45 8.77 -8.38
N LYS A 365 -35.16 7.82 -9.05
CA LYS A 365 -34.71 7.25 -10.34
C LYS A 365 -34.47 8.28 -11.45
N ASP A 366 -35.18 9.40 -11.43
CA ASP A 366 -35.06 10.44 -12.46
C ASP A 366 -33.73 11.23 -12.33
N GLN A 367 -33.14 11.27 -11.12
CA GLN A 367 -31.87 11.92 -10.82
C GLN A 367 -30.68 10.93 -10.88
N MET A 368 -30.96 9.62 -10.75
CA MET A 368 -29.92 8.61 -10.71
C MET A 368 -29.22 8.41 -12.06
N PRO A 369 -27.89 8.16 -12.09
CA PRO A 369 -27.22 7.67 -13.28
C PRO A 369 -27.81 6.33 -13.77
N ARG A 370 -27.86 6.16 -15.08
CA ARG A 370 -28.39 4.90 -15.66
C ARG A 370 -27.64 3.66 -15.20
N THR A 371 -26.33 3.75 -15.01
CA THR A 371 -25.51 2.66 -14.48
C THR A 371 -25.97 2.27 -13.09
N THR A 372 -26.16 3.23 -12.18
CA THR A 372 -26.64 2.98 -10.81
C THR A 372 -28.00 2.28 -10.82
N LEU A 373 -28.94 2.82 -11.60
CA LEU A 373 -30.28 2.24 -11.71
C LEU A 373 -30.23 0.80 -12.24
N ARG A 374 -29.48 0.54 -13.31
CA ARG A 374 -29.35 -0.80 -13.89
C ARG A 374 -28.76 -1.81 -12.90
N TYR A 375 -27.77 -1.43 -12.13
CA TYR A 375 -27.19 -2.28 -11.10
C TYR A 375 -28.17 -2.55 -9.97
N ALA A 376 -28.90 -1.52 -9.51
CA ALA A 376 -29.90 -1.65 -8.44
C ALA A 376 -31.02 -2.64 -8.79
N ILE A 377 -31.51 -2.64 -10.03
CA ILE A 377 -32.63 -3.46 -10.47
C ILE A 377 -32.23 -4.77 -11.17
N GLU A 378 -30.94 -5.15 -11.14
CA GLU A 378 -30.42 -6.33 -11.86
C GLU A 378 -31.18 -7.63 -11.53
N LYS A 379 -31.70 -7.76 -10.31
CA LYS A 379 -32.41 -8.96 -9.82
C LYS A 379 -33.94 -8.90 -9.97
N PHE A 380 -34.46 -7.84 -10.60
CA PHE A 380 -35.89 -7.72 -10.92
C PHE A 380 -36.24 -8.50 -12.20
N THR A 381 -37.53 -8.81 -12.40
CA THR A 381 -38.01 -9.41 -13.65
C THR A 381 -37.82 -8.46 -14.85
N ALA A 382 -37.98 -8.96 -16.06
CA ALA A 382 -37.85 -8.13 -17.26
C ALA A 382 -38.91 -7.02 -17.29
N GLU A 383 -40.13 -7.36 -16.90
CA GLU A 383 -41.29 -6.44 -16.84
C GLU A 383 -41.06 -5.33 -15.82
N GLU A 384 -40.71 -5.69 -14.59
CA GLU A 384 -40.41 -4.75 -13.51
C GLU A 384 -39.25 -3.80 -13.88
N ARG A 385 -38.22 -4.33 -14.56
CA ARG A 385 -37.10 -3.47 -15.05
C ARG A 385 -37.54 -2.47 -16.08
N GLN A 386 -38.44 -2.86 -17.00
CA GLN A 386 -38.98 -1.91 -18.00
C GLN A 386 -39.76 -0.79 -17.35
N GLU A 387 -40.62 -1.07 -16.38
CA GLU A 387 -41.38 -0.06 -15.64
C GLU A 387 -40.47 0.92 -14.87
N LEU A 388 -39.44 0.41 -14.20
CA LEU A 388 -38.53 1.23 -13.40
C LEU A 388 -37.55 2.06 -14.24
N ILE A 389 -37.20 1.60 -15.46
CA ILE A 389 -36.33 2.36 -16.38
C ILE A 389 -37.08 3.52 -17.07
N GLN A 390 -38.41 3.41 -17.21
CA GLN A 390 -39.20 4.50 -17.78
C GLN A 390 -39.14 5.74 -16.87
N ARG A 391 -38.46 6.78 -17.35
CA ARG A 391 -38.42 8.11 -16.69
C ARG A 391 -39.66 8.90 -17.04
N LYS A 392 -40.20 9.65 -16.08
CA LYS A 392 -41.20 10.65 -16.40
C LYS A 392 -40.58 11.62 -17.43
N HIS A 393 -41.17 11.74 -18.62
CA HIS A 393 -40.81 12.80 -19.54
C HIS A 393 -40.90 14.13 -18.79
N LYS A 394 -39.81 14.93 -18.75
CA LYS A 394 -39.89 16.33 -18.39
C LYS A 394 -40.91 16.95 -19.38
N THR A 395 -42.15 17.13 -18.96
CA THR A 395 -43.12 17.93 -19.69
C THR A 395 -42.50 19.29 -19.82
N ASP A 396 -42.27 19.71 -21.07
CA ASP A 396 -41.86 21.04 -21.47
C ASP A 396 -42.76 22.08 -20.80
N LYS A 397 -42.29 22.69 -19.71
CA LYS A 397 -42.85 23.94 -19.20
C LYS A 397 -42.08 25.08 -19.82
N THR A 398 -42.22 25.22 -21.14
CA THR A 398 -41.91 26.49 -21.83
C THR A 398 -42.86 26.64 -22.98
N ARG A 399 -44.09 26.99 -22.63
CA ARG A 399 -45.02 27.77 -23.48
C ARG A 399 -45.98 28.51 -22.56
N LYS A 400 -45.60 29.65 -22.12
CA LYS A 400 -46.44 30.85 -22.12
C LYS A 400 -45.57 32.07 -21.79
#